data_669d34ebef243ae5258ec82255d7b6c0
#
_entry.id   669d34ebef243ae5258ec82255d7b6c0
#
_cell.length_a   1.000
_cell.length_b   1.000
_cell.length_c   1.000
_cell.angle_alpha   90.00
_cell.angle_beta   90.00
_cell.angle_gamma   90.00
#
_symmetry.space_group_name_H-M   'P 1'
#
loop_
_entity.id
_entity.type
_entity.pdbx_description
1 polymer ?
#
loop_
_entity_poly.entity_id
_entity_poly.type
_entity_poly.pdbx_seq_one_letter_code
_entity_poly.pdbx_strand_id
1 'polypeptide(L)'
;LGDVYKRQAQTWFDIAPEGTGSRVTWGFAHDYGLNLVGRYFAILLAGVVRREYEIDIAALRELAESLPRVDFSDIEVEHLVAEPQQIAYLSTTSTPEPAAISDAMGKAYFEVLAFIDEHGLAEAGAPISITRSYVGAELRFDAGIPIRGVTDRTPAAGSKVKLGNTYGGQVVRVTHTGSYRTLSETHRKIASYLAALGIERNGDAWEAYISDPTRVDEANLLTHIYYPVRNR
;
A
#
# COMPACT_ATOMS: atom_id res chain seq x y z
N LEU A 1 -31.62 -39.66 -21.98
CA LEU A 1 -31.10 -39.09 -20.69
C LEU A 1 -31.04 -37.59 -20.90
N GLY A 2 -32.05 -36.89 -20.35
CA GLY A 2 -32.26 -35.48 -20.59
C GLY A 2 -31.18 -34.60 -19.98
N ASP A 3 -30.69 -33.65 -20.75
CA ASP A 3 -29.91 -32.52 -20.30
C ASP A 3 -30.73 -31.70 -19.31
N VAL A 4 -30.41 -31.85 -18.03
CA VAL A 4 -30.88 -30.93 -17.01
C VAL A 4 -30.09 -29.65 -17.20
N TYR A 5 -30.59 -28.74 -18.04
CA TYR A 5 -30.08 -27.38 -18.10
C TYR A 5 -30.17 -26.78 -16.69
N LYS A 6 -29.05 -26.66 -16.01
CA LYS A 6 -28.92 -25.89 -14.78
C LYS A 6 -29.17 -24.43 -15.14
N ARG A 7 -30.41 -23.98 -14.98
CA ARG A 7 -30.77 -22.58 -15.14
C ARG A 7 -30.09 -21.82 -14.02
N GLN A 8 -29.08 -21.05 -14.38
CA GLN A 8 -28.31 -20.24 -13.40
C GLN A 8 -29.03 -18.92 -13.19
N ALA A 9 -29.13 -18.52 -11.93
CA ALA A 9 -29.50 -17.16 -11.58
C ALA A 9 -28.32 -16.24 -11.91
N GLN A 10 -28.60 -15.08 -12.50
CA GLN A 10 -27.61 -14.04 -12.77
C GLN A 10 -27.80 -12.90 -11.78
N THR A 11 -26.70 -12.47 -11.19
CA THR A 11 -26.65 -11.27 -10.37
C THR A 11 -25.57 -10.35 -10.92
N TRP A 12 -25.80 -9.03 -10.82
CA TRP A 12 -24.84 -8.03 -11.31
C TRP A 12 -24.89 -6.79 -10.45
N PHE A 13 -23.75 -6.09 -10.40
CA PHE A 13 -23.64 -4.76 -9.87
C PHE A 13 -23.35 -3.79 -11.02
N ASP A 14 -24.05 -2.67 -11.03
CA ASP A 14 -23.78 -1.53 -11.90
C ASP A 14 -23.47 -0.32 -11.04
N ILE A 15 -22.38 0.38 -11.35
CA ILE A 15 -21.93 1.56 -10.63
C ILE A 15 -21.78 2.70 -11.63
N ALA A 16 -22.62 3.72 -11.48
CA ALA A 16 -22.62 4.89 -12.35
C ALA A 16 -22.38 6.17 -11.54
N PRO A 17 -21.66 7.17 -12.08
CA PRO A 17 -21.53 8.47 -11.45
C PRO A 17 -22.89 9.15 -11.27
N GLU A 18 -23.14 9.77 -10.12
CA GLU A 18 -24.34 10.54 -9.83
C GLU A 18 -24.02 11.74 -8.93
N GLY A 19 -24.03 12.93 -9.52
CA GLY A 19 -23.65 14.17 -8.83
C GLY A 19 -22.21 14.11 -8.32
N THR A 20 -22.02 14.24 -6.99
CA THR A 20 -20.71 14.12 -6.32
C THR A 20 -20.46 12.71 -5.77
N GLY A 21 -21.32 11.75 -6.08
CA GLY A 21 -21.25 10.37 -5.61
C GLY A 21 -21.43 9.36 -6.73
N SER A 22 -21.83 8.15 -6.35
CA SER A 22 -22.10 7.06 -7.27
C SER A 22 -23.46 6.42 -6.98
N ARG A 23 -24.15 6.03 -8.04
CA ARG A 23 -25.35 5.18 -7.93
C ARG A 23 -24.90 3.73 -8.08
N VAL A 24 -25.23 2.91 -7.08
CA VAL A 24 -25.04 1.47 -7.13
C VAL A 24 -26.39 0.80 -7.39
N THR A 25 -26.44 -0.03 -8.43
CA THR A 25 -27.61 -0.84 -8.75
C THR A 25 -27.23 -2.31 -8.64
N TRP A 26 -27.94 -3.03 -7.79
CA TRP A 26 -27.78 -4.49 -7.66
C TRP A 26 -28.95 -5.17 -8.34
N GLY A 27 -28.68 -5.96 -9.38
CA GLY A 27 -29.69 -6.64 -10.16
C GLY A 27 -29.63 -8.15 -10.00
N PHE A 28 -30.79 -8.78 -10.12
CA PHE A 28 -30.94 -10.22 -10.12
C PHE A 28 -31.92 -10.64 -11.22
N ALA A 29 -31.57 -11.66 -11.97
CA ALA A 29 -32.44 -12.27 -12.97
C ALA A 29 -32.38 -13.78 -12.91
N HIS A 30 -33.53 -14.42 -13.03
CA HIS A 30 -33.62 -15.87 -13.17
C HIS A 30 -34.68 -16.22 -14.21
N ASP A 31 -34.31 -17.07 -15.18
CA ASP A 31 -35.23 -17.55 -16.18
C ASP A 31 -35.88 -18.88 -15.74
N TYR A 32 -37.16 -18.85 -15.49
CA TYR A 32 -37.97 -20.03 -15.15
C TYR A 32 -38.48 -20.79 -16.38
N GLY A 33 -38.24 -20.28 -17.59
CA GLY A 33 -38.73 -20.86 -18.82
C GLY A 33 -40.24 -21.11 -18.79
N LEU A 34 -40.70 -22.34 -19.13
CA LEU A 34 -42.10 -22.76 -19.12
C LEU A 34 -42.60 -23.27 -17.75
N ASN A 35 -41.80 -23.21 -16.69
CA ASN A 35 -42.19 -23.66 -15.36
C ASN A 35 -43.14 -22.65 -14.70
N LEU A 36 -44.45 -22.85 -14.88
CA LEU A 36 -45.51 -21.98 -14.35
C LEU A 36 -45.49 -21.91 -12.80
N VAL A 37 -45.18 -23.03 -12.14
CA VAL A 37 -45.09 -23.11 -10.69
C VAL A 37 -43.88 -22.26 -10.22
N GLY A 38 -42.74 -22.38 -10.85
CA GLY A 38 -41.55 -21.56 -10.58
C GLY A 38 -41.80 -20.07 -10.75
N ARG A 39 -42.56 -19.67 -11.81
CA ARG A 39 -42.96 -18.27 -12.03
C ARG A 39 -43.89 -17.73 -10.91
N TYR A 40 -44.82 -18.52 -10.44
CA TYR A 40 -45.67 -18.13 -9.35
C TYR A 40 -44.89 -17.96 -8.03
N PHE A 41 -44.01 -18.91 -7.72
CA PHE A 41 -43.11 -18.78 -6.57
C PHE A 41 -42.15 -17.60 -6.70
N ALA A 42 -41.68 -17.23 -7.89
CA ALA A 42 -40.83 -16.06 -8.10
C ALA A 42 -41.53 -14.76 -7.67
N ILE A 43 -42.85 -14.62 -7.92
CA ILE A 43 -43.63 -13.45 -7.52
C ILE A 43 -43.67 -13.36 -5.98
N LEU A 44 -43.86 -14.49 -5.32
CA LEU A 44 -43.89 -14.54 -3.85
C LEU A 44 -42.51 -14.27 -3.22
N LEU A 45 -41.46 -14.81 -3.82
CA LEU A 45 -40.10 -14.63 -3.34
C LEU A 45 -39.51 -13.25 -3.68
N ALA A 46 -40.01 -12.58 -4.72
CA ALA A 46 -39.48 -11.27 -5.13
C ALA A 46 -39.48 -10.24 -4.00
N GLY A 47 -40.49 -10.26 -3.13
CA GLY A 47 -40.55 -9.38 -1.97
C GLY A 47 -39.51 -9.69 -0.91
N VAL A 48 -39.19 -10.97 -0.69
CA VAL A 48 -38.17 -11.41 0.26
C VAL A 48 -36.76 -11.04 -0.27
N VAL A 49 -36.47 -11.39 -1.52
CA VAL A 49 -35.19 -11.08 -2.17
C VAL A 49 -34.96 -9.57 -2.22
N ARG A 50 -35.99 -8.79 -2.56
CA ARG A 50 -35.89 -7.33 -2.56
C ARG A 50 -35.55 -6.79 -1.17
N ARG A 51 -36.17 -7.30 -0.12
CA ARG A 51 -35.89 -6.84 1.25
C ARG A 51 -34.45 -7.15 1.68
N GLU A 52 -33.94 -8.33 1.37
CA GLU A 52 -32.56 -8.68 1.65
C GLU A 52 -31.60 -7.74 0.90
N TYR A 53 -31.82 -7.48 -0.37
CA TYR A 53 -31.01 -6.56 -1.16
C TYR A 53 -31.08 -5.11 -0.64
N GLU A 54 -32.23 -4.65 -0.16
CA GLU A 54 -32.37 -3.32 0.45
C GLU A 54 -31.52 -3.22 1.74
N ILE A 55 -31.45 -4.29 2.54
CA ILE A 55 -30.63 -4.36 3.75
C ILE A 55 -29.14 -4.36 3.37
N ASP A 56 -28.75 -5.18 2.42
CA ASP A 56 -27.36 -5.31 1.99
C ASP A 56 -26.84 -4.04 1.33
N ILE A 57 -27.64 -3.37 0.50
CA ILE A 57 -27.28 -2.08 -0.10
C ILE A 57 -27.17 -0.99 0.96
N ALA A 58 -28.04 -0.99 1.98
CA ALA A 58 -27.94 -0.06 3.09
C ALA A 58 -26.64 -0.26 3.89
N ALA A 59 -26.28 -1.51 4.17
CA ALA A 59 -25.03 -1.86 4.84
C ALA A 59 -23.80 -1.47 3.99
N LEU A 60 -23.84 -1.71 2.67
CA LEU A 60 -22.81 -1.28 1.74
C LEU A 60 -22.65 0.25 1.73
N ARG A 61 -23.75 0.98 1.74
CA ARG A 61 -23.75 2.43 1.81
C ARG A 61 -23.13 2.93 3.11
N GLU A 62 -23.54 2.38 4.25
CA GLU A 62 -23.00 2.72 5.57
C GLU A 62 -21.48 2.47 5.61
N LEU A 63 -21.03 1.32 5.11
CA LEU A 63 -19.62 0.99 5.01
C LEU A 63 -18.88 2.00 4.12
N ALA A 64 -19.38 2.28 2.92
CA ALA A 64 -18.76 3.22 1.99
C ALA A 64 -18.69 4.66 2.54
N GLU A 65 -19.75 5.10 3.26
CA GLU A 65 -19.79 6.42 3.90
C GLU A 65 -18.92 6.50 5.17
N SER A 66 -18.59 5.37 5.80
CA SER A 66 -17.72 5.29 6.98
C SER A 66 -16.22 5.31 6.61
N LEU A 67 -15.88 4.98 5.36
CA LEU A 67 -14.48 5.01 4.91
C LEU A 67 -13.92 6.44 4.94
N PRO A 68 -12.64 6.62 5.28
CA PRO A 68 -11.99 7.92 5.23
C PRO A 68 -12.15 8.54 3.84
N ARG A 69 -12.73 9.74 3.76
CA ARG A 69 -12.85 10.50 2.51
C ARG A 69 -11.52 11.16 2.14
N VAL A 70 -10.48 10.37 2.01
CA VAL A 70 -9.21 10.84 1.47
C VAL A 70 -9.22 10.55 -0.01
N ASP A 71 -9.16 11.61 -0.80
CA ASP A 71 -9.01 11.48 -2.24
C ASP A 71 -7.62 10.93 -2.54
N PHE A 72 -7.58 9.80 -3.24
CA PHE A 72 -6.35 9.15 -3.71
C PHE A 72 -6.35 8.96 -5.23
N SER A 73 -7.22 9.67 -5.94
CA SER A 73 -7.31 9.61 -7.41
C SER A 73 -6.10 10.25 -8.10
N ASP A 74 -5.36 11.09 -7.39
CA ASP A 74 -4.18 11.79 -7.87
C ASP A 74 -2.86 11.02 -7.63
N ILE A 75 -2.92 9.83 -7.00
CA ILE A 75 -1.75 8.96 -6.88
C ILE A 75 -1.81 7.81 -7.89
N GLU A 76 -0.71 7.58 -8.58
CA GLU A 76 -0.53 6.42 -9.43
C GLU A 76 -0.03 5.24 -8.58
N VAL A 77 -0.87 4.21 -8.47
CA VAL A 77 -0.60 3.04 -7.63
C VAL A 77 -0.18 1.87 -8.50
N GLU A 78 1.01 1.36 -8.25
CA GLU A 78 1.57 0.20 -8.93
C GLU A 78 1.57 -1.02 -7.99
N HIS A 79 1.14 -2.17 -8.51
CA HIS A 79 1.27 -3.46 -7.86
C HIS A 79 2.43 -4.23 -8.48
N LEU A 80 3.44 -4.56 -7.69
CA LEU A 80 4.62 -5.24 -8.20
C LEU A 80 5.22 -6.21 -7.17
N VAL A 81 6.13 -7.06 -7.62
CA VAL A 81 6.94 -7.92 -6.76
C VAL A 81 8.28 -7.22 -6.56
N ALA A 82 8.59 -6.85 -5.32
CA ALA A 82 9.89 -6.31 -4.98
C ALA A 82 10.91 -7.44 -4.79
N GLU A 83 12.06 -7.31 -5.44
CA GLU A 83 13.20 -8.18 -5.17
C GLU A 83 13.92 -7.71 -3.89
N PRO A 84 14.31 -8.62 -2.99
CA PRO A 84 15.05 -8.25 -1.80
C PRO A 84 16.45 -7.73 -2.19
N GLN A 85 16.84 -6.59 -1.63
CA GLN A 85 18.14 -5.98 -1.83
C GLN A 85 18.97 -6.08 -0.56
N GLN A 86 20.24 -6.42 -0.67
CA GLN A 86 21.17 -6.31 0.46
C GLN A 86 21.37 -4.85 0.81
N ILE A 87 21.34 -4.54 2.10
CA ILE A 87 21.52 -3.16 2.62
C ILE A 87 22.52 -3.12 3.76
N ALA A 88 23.28 -2.04 3.84
CA ALA A 88 23.91 -1.58 5.06
C ALA A 88 22.96 -0.55 5.69
N TYR A 89 22.65 -0.67 6.98
CA TYR A 89 21.69 0.22 7.63
C TYR A 89 22.03 0.50 9.08
N LEU A 90 21.56 1.64 9.57
CA LEU A 90 21.62 2.05 10.96
C LEU A 90 20.22 2.32 11.49
N SER A 91 19.87 1.67 12.61
CA SER A 91 18.60 1.93 13.29
C SER A 91 18.72 3.20 14.13
N THR A 92 17.79 4.14 13.94
CA THR A 92 17.78 5.42 14.66
C THR A 92 16.36 5.79 15.08
N THR A 93 16.27 6.80 15.93
CA THR A 93 15.01 7.36 16.43
C THR A 93 14.99 8.86 16.24
N SER A 94 13.81 9.42 16.08
CA SER A 94 13.59 10.87 15.99
C SER A 94 12.23 11.24 16.57
N THR A 95 12.03 12.50 16.88
CA THR A 95 10.68 13.07 16.98
C THR A 95 10.07 13.25 15.59
N PRO A 96 8.74 13.42 15.49
CA PRO A 96 8.07 13.54 14.18
C PRO A 96 8.31 14.88 13.46
N GLU A 97 9.08 15.81 14.06
CA GLU A 97 9.39 17.07 13.42
C GLU A 97 10.30 16.86 12.19
N PRO A 98 9.96 17.46 11.03
CA PRO A 98 10.72 17.28 9.80
C PRO A 98 12.21 17.58 9.92
N ALA A 99 12.58 18.62 10.68
CA ALA A 99 13.98 18.98 10.91
C ALA A 99 14.72 17.93 11.74
N ALA A 100 14.08 17.36 12.76
CA ALA A 100 14.67 16.31 13.60
C ALA A 100 14.85 15.00 12.82
N ILE A 101 13.87 14.64 11.98
CA ILE A 101 13.96 13.47 11.08
C ILE A 101 15.12 13.66 10.11
N SER A 102 15.23 14.83 9.47
CA SER A 102 16.30 15.14 8.52
C SER A 102 17.68 15.07 9.16
N ASP A 103 17.85 15.61 10.38
CA ASP A 103 19.11 15.56 11.13
C ASP A 103 19.49 14.12 11.52
N ALA A 104 18.53 13.35 12.06
CA ALA A 104 18.76 11.96 12.43
C ALA A 104 19.12 11.09 11.21
N MET A 105 18.43 11.31 10.10
CA MET A 105 18.64 10.61 8.83
C MET A 105 20.01 10.94 8.23
N GLY A 106 20.37 12.23 8.20
CA GLY A 106 21.67 12.67 7.72
C GLY A 106 22.84 12.06 8.50
N LYS A 107 22.74 12.05 9.84
CA LYS A 107 23.76 11.40 10.69
C LYS A 107 23.85 9.89 10.44
N ALA A 108 22.71 9.23 10.30
CA ALA A 108 22.66 7.79 10.04
C ALA A 108 23.26 7.43 8.67
N TYR A 109 22.91 8.17 7.61
CA TYR A 109 23.52 7.93 6.29
C TYR A 109 25.02 8.21 6.26
N PHE A 110 25.49 9.23 6.99
CA PHE A 110 26.91 9.50 7.09
C PHE A 110 27.67 8.30 7.70
N GLU A 111 27.17 7.71 8.79
CA GLU A 111 27.77 6.52 9.43
C GLU A 111 27.69 5.30 8.48
N VAL A 112 26.57 5.12 7.74
CA VAL A 112 26.42 4.01 6.79
C VAL A 112 27.39 4.15 5.61
N LEU A 113 27.54 5.34 5.03
CA LEU A 113 28.49 5.60 3.95
C LEU A 113 29.93 5.36 4.38
N ALA A 114 30.31 5.84 5.56
CA ALA A 114 31.64 5.59 6.13
C ALA A 114 31.92 4.09 6.29
N PHE A 115 30.92 3.31 6.75
CA PHE A 115 31.01 1.86 6.85
C PHE A 115 31.18 1.19 5.48
N ILE A 116 30.42 1.63 4.47
CA ILE A 116 30.50 1.11 3.10
C ILE A 116 31.91 1.32 2.54
N ASP A 117 32.47 2.51 2.69
CA ASP A 117 33.82 2.86 2.24
C ASP A 117 34.90 2.05 2.97
N GLU A 118 34.86 2.02 4.31
CA GLU A 118 35.80 1.27 5.15
C GLU A 118 35.86 -0.22 4.79
N HIS A 119 34.73 -0.81 4.42
CA HIS A 119 34.63 -2.24 4.11
C HIS A 119 34.76 -2.55 2.62
N GLY A 120 35.01 -1.55 1.76
CA GLY A 120 35.17 -1.73 0.33
C GLY A 120 33.91 -2.28 -0.34
N LEU A 121 32.72 -1.92 0.16
CA LEU A 121 31.43 -2.26 -0.43
C LEU A 121 31.09 -1.23 -1.50
N ALA A 122 30.19 -1.59 -2.43
CA ALA A 122 29.71 -0.67 -3.44
C ALA A 122 28.21 -0.39 -3.23
N GLU A 123 27.83 0.87 -3.34
CA GLU A 123 26.43 1.26 -3.39
C GLU A 123 25.75 0.62 -4.60
N ALA A 124 24.49 0.20 -4.42
CA ALA A 124 23.73 -0.55 -5.42
C ALA A 124 22.35 0.05 -5.74
N GLY A 125 21.99 1.16 -5.12
CA GLY A 125 20.70 1.81 -5.32
C GLY A 125 20.55 3.08 -4.51
N ALA A 126 19.38 3.68 -4.61
CA ALA A 126 19.04 4.89 -3.87
C ALA A 126 19.01 4.62 -2.36
N PRO A 127 19.36 5.60 -1.52
CA PRO A 127 19.17 5.52 -0.06
C PRO A 127 17.72 5.24 0.28
N ILE A 128 17.50 4.45 1.34
CA ILE A 128 16.16 4.04 1.79
C ILE A 128 15.95 4.36 3.27
N SER A 129 14.70 4.59 3.64
CA SER A 129 14.26 4.66 5.04
C SER A 129 13.15 3.63 5.26
N ILE A 130 13.34 2.70 6.20
CA ILE A 130 12.33 1.69 6.57
C ILE A 130 11.72 2.12 7.91
N THR A 131 10.42 2.45 7.91
CA THR A 131 9.70 2.83 9.13
C THR A 131 9.40 1.59 9.97
N ARG A 132 10.00 1.50 11.16
CA ARG A 132 9.83 0.35 12.08
C ARG A 132 8.67 0.53 13.05
N SER A 133 8.56 1.71 13.64
CA SER A 133 7.44 2.02 14.53
C SER A 133 7.24 3.52 14.67
N TYR A 134 6.01 3.88 14.97
CA TYR A 134 5.61 5.23 15.33
C TYR A 134 4.72 5.12 16.56
N VAL A 135 5.28 5.43 17.73
CA VAL A 135 4.58 5.29 19.02
C VAL A 135 4.69 6.60 19.81
N GLY A 136 3.56 7.24 20.05
CA GLY A 136 3.52 8.54 20.69
C GLY A 136 4.25 9.61 19.88
N ALA A 137 5.31 10.17 20.44
CA ALA A 137 6.15 11.17 19.77
C ALA A 137 7.51 10.59 19.29
N GLU A 138 7.66 9.27 19.25
CA GLU A 138 8.89 8.62 18.81
C GLU A 138 8.68 7.89 17.48
N LEU A 139 9.43 8.28 16.47
CA LEU A 139 9.57 7.59 15.19
C LEU A 139 10.86 6.76 15.22
N ARG A 140 10.76 5.46 14.98
CA ARG A 140 11.91 4.55 14.77
C ARG A 140 11.99 4.16 13.32
N PHE A 141 13.16 4.28 12.73
CA PHE A 141 13.42 3.90 11.36
C PHE A 141 14.83 3.38 11.15
N ASP A 142 15.02 2.61 10.10
CA ASP A 142 16.32 2.19 9.63
C ASP A 142 16.69 3.03 8.41
N ALA A 143 17.75 3.83 8.52
CA ALA A 143 18.35 4.50 7.39
C ALA A 143 19.34 3.53 6.72
N GLY A 144 19.10 3.17 5.48
CA GLY A 144 19.88 2.13 4.78
C GLY A 144 20.28 2.53 3.37
N ILE A 145 21.36 1.91 2.90
CA ILE A 145 21.84 2.05 1.53
C ILE A 145 21.96 0.67 0.93
N PRO A 146 21.33 0.40 -0.23
CA PRO A 146 21.54 -0.83 -0.97
C PRO A 146 22.99 -1.01 -1.36
N ILE A 147 23.52 -2.23 -1.18
CA ILE A 147 24.96 -2.52 -1.38
C ILE A 147 25.17 -3.76 -2.24
N ARG A 148 26.37 -3.82 -2.84
CA ARG A 148 26.92 -4.99 -3.54
C ARG A 148 28.29 -5.33 -2.99
N GLY A 149 28.71 -6.58 -3.22
CA GLY A 149 30.06 -7.03 -2.85
C GLY A 149 30.13 -7.66 -1.46
N VAL A 150 28.99 -7.97 -0.83
CA VAL A 150 28.97 -8.68 0.45
C VAL A 150 29.21 -10.17 0.19
N THR A 151 30.40 -10.63 0.50
CA THR A 151 30.69 -12.04 0.69
C THR A 151 31.09 -12.24 2.16
N ASP A 152 30.27 -12.95 2.93
CA ASP A 152 30.54 -13.46 4.30
C ASP A 152 31.12 -12.47 5.35
N ARG A 153 31.00 -11.17 5.15
CA ARG A 153 31.49 -10.17 6.12
C ARG A 153 30.40 -9.85 7.14
N THR A 154 30.48 -10.44 8.29
CA THR A 154 29.72 -10.00 9.47
C THR A 154 30.34 -8.69 9.97
N PRO A 155 29.56 -7.61 10.22
CA PRO A 155 30.10 -6.40 10.85
C PRO A 155 30.80 -6.73 12.15
N ALA A 156 31.88 -6.01 12.46
CA ALA A 156 32.64 -6.20 13.69
C ALA A 156 31.70 -6.15 14.92
N ALA A 157 31.99 -6.94 15.94
CA ALA A 157 31.24 -6.90 17.20
C ALA A 157 31.27 -5.47 17.76
N GLY A 158 30.09 -4.86 17.94
CA GLY A 158 29.95 -3.45 18.40
C GLY A 158 29.72 -2.44 17.29
N SER A 159 29.72 -2.81 16.01
CA SER A 159 29.32 -1.90 14.94
C SER A 159 27.86 -1.47 15.09
N LYS A 160 27.61 -0.17 14.98
CA LYS A 160 26.26 0.37 14.94
C LYS A 160 25.54 0.06 13.62
N VAL A 161 26.32 0.02 12.53
CA VAL A 161 25.84 -0.32 11.20
C VAL A 161 25.68 -1.84 11.09
N LYS A 162 24.53 -2.24 10.57
CA LYS A 162 24.15 -3.64 10.38
C LYS A 162 24.01 -3.94 8.90
N LEU A 163 24.14 -5.23 8.55
CA LEU A 163 23.81 -5.74 7.24
C LEU A 163 22.49 -6.48 7.29
N GLY A 164 21.69 -6.36 6.25
CA GLY A 164 20.38 -7.01 6.13
C GLY A 164 19.85 -6.98 4.72
N ASN A 165 18.58 -7.30 4.59
CA ASN A 165 17.87 -7.24 3.32
C ASN A 165 16.60 -6.41 3.45
N THR A 166 16.20 -5.76 2.35
CA THR A 166 14.87 -5.19 2.22
C THR A 166 13.83 -6.29 2.14
N TYR A 167 12.56 -5.93 2.26
CA TYR A 167 11.45 -6.85 2.00
C TYR A 167 11.50 -7.35 0.55
N GLY A 168 11.23 -8.66 0.37
CA GLY A 168 11.00 -9.29 -0.93
C GLY A 168 9.58 -9.85 -0.99
N GLY A 169 8.86 -9.56 -2.07
CA GLY A 169 7.48 -10.03 -2.26
C GLY A 169 6.54 -8.94 -2.79
N GLN A 170 5.24 -9.20 -2.68
CA GLN A 170 4.21 -8.29 -3.19
C GLN A 170 4.20 -6.95 -2.46
N VAL A 171 4.20 -5.88 -3.24
CA VAL A 171 4.14 -4.51 -2.72
C VAL A 171 3.20 -3.64 -3.55
N VAL A 172 2.64 -2.64 -2.89
CA VAL A 172 2.11 -1.45 -3.54
C VAL A 172 3.20 -0.40 -3.55
N ARG A 173 3.48 0.18 -4.71
CA ARG A 173 4.39 1.30 -4.89
C ARG A 173 3.64 2.54 -5.35
N VAL A 174 3.99 3.69 -4.80
CA VAL A 174 3.56 5.00 -5.27
C VAL A 174 4.78 5.89 -5.43
N THR A 175 4.85 6.63 -6.52
CA THR A 175 5.86 7.66 -6.72
C THR A 175 5.34 8.99 -6.17
N HIS A 176 6.01 9.50 -5.14
CA HIS A 176 5.82 10.85 -4.65
C HIS A 176 6.72 11.81 -5.42
N THR A 177 6.15 12.90 -5.95
CA THR A 177 6.90 13.99 -6.56
C THR A 177 6.71 15.24 -5.71
N GLY A 178 7.82 15.85 -5.27
CA GLY A 178 7.82 17.07 -4.49
C GLY A 178 8.56 16.99 -3.17
N SER A 179 8.26 17.94 -2.30
CA SER A 179 8.90 18.13 -1.01
C SER A 179 8.73 16.93 -0.08
N TYR A 180 9.77 16.55 0.63
CA TYR A 180 9.70 15.55 1.70
C TYR A 180 8.71 15.92 2.82
N ARG A 181 8.36 17.22 2.95
CA ARG A 181 7.35 17.69 3.93
C ARG A 181 5.95 17.20 3.62
N THR A 182 5.66 16.86 2.36
CA THR A 182 4.35 16.37 1.90
C THR A 182 4.28 14.84 1.78
N LEU A 183 5.36 14.11 2.07
CA LEU A 183 5.37 12.63 2.08
C LEU A 183 4.26 12.04 2.97
N SER A 184 4.01 12.63 4.13
CA SER A 184 2.95 12.19 5.05
C SER A 184 1.56 12.21 4.43
N GLU A 185 1.31 13.11 3.48
CA GLU A 185 0.04 13.18 2.74
C GLU A 185 -0.08 12.01 1.77
N THR A 186 1.00 11.69 1.06
CA THR A 186 1.04 10.53 0.16
C THR A 186 0.89 9.22 0.94
N HIS A 187 1.54 9.09 2.10
CA HIS A 187 1.34 7.94 2.98
C HIS A 187 -0.12 7.79 3.43
N ARG A 188 -0.82 8.90 3.77
CA ARG A 188 -2.25 8.85 4.11
C ARG A 188 -3.12 8.40 2.93
N LYS A 189 -2.82 8.87 1.71
CA LYS A 189 -3.52 8.45 0.50
C LYS A 189 -3.34 6.95 0.23
N ILE A 190 -2.11 6.44 0.36
CA ILE A 190 -1.81 5.00 0.22
C ILE A 190 -2.57 4.20 1.28
N ALA A 191 -2.55 4.63 2.54
CA ALA A 191 -3.27 3.94 3.61
C ALA A 191 -4.79 3.89 3.34
N SER A 192 -5.36 4.98 2.84
CA SER A 192 -6.78 5.04 2.44
C SER A 192 -7.09 4.14 1.24
N TYR A 193 -6.21 4.10 0.25
CA TYR A 193 -6.31 3.19 -0.88
C TYR A 193 -6.31 1.71 -0.44
N LEU A 194 -5.36 1.32 0.41
CA LEU A 194 -5.28 -0.05 0.94
C LEU A 194 -6.54 -0.41 1.74
N ALA A 195 -7.01 0.50 2.59
CA ALA A 195 -8.22 0.31 3.38
C ALA A 195 -9.47 0.18 2.50
N ALA A 196 -9.63 1.05 1.50
CA ALA A 196 -10.77 1.03 0.58
C ALA A 196 -10.87 -0.27 -0.23
N LEU A 197 -9.74 -0.88 -0.57
CA LEU A 197 -9.68 -2.14 -1.30
C LEU A 197 -9.55 -3.38 -0.41
N GLY A 198 -9.52 -3.21 0.92
CA GLY A 198 -9.33 -4.31 1.87
C GLY A 198 -7.99 -5.03 1.68
N ILE A 199 -6.94 -4.31 1.27
CA ILE A 199 -5.60 -4.87 1.06
C ILE A 199 -4.86 -4.86 2.41
N GLU A 200 -4.49 -6.05 2.89
CA GLU A 200 -3.76 -6.19 4.14
C GLU A 200 -2.27 -5.92 3.96
N ARG A 201 -1.70 -5.15 4.88
CA ARG A 201 -0.25 -4.94 4.95
C ARG A 201 0.47 -6.21 5.42
N ASN A 202 1.68 -6.42 4.88
CA ASN A 202 2.52 -7.59 5.18
C ASN A 202 3.96 -7.18 5.57
N GLY A 203 4.12 -6.11 6.30
CA GLY A 203 5.42 -5.65 6.76
C GLY A 203 5.53 -4.14 6.86
N ASP A 204 6.77 -3.71 7.10
CA ASP A 204 7.10 -2.30 7.28
C ASP A 204 7.18 -1.58 5.93
N ALA A 205 6.58 -0.40 5.86
CA ALA A 205 6.70 0.45 4.68
C ALA A 205 8.11 1.05 4.60
N TRP A 206 8.57 1.29 3.38
CA TRP A 206 9.83 1.99 3.18
C TRP A 206 9.75 3.01 2.04
N GLU A 207 10.63 3.98 2.12
CA GLU A 207 10.84 5.02 1.11
C GLU A 207 12.20 4.80 0.45
N ALA A 208 12.29 5.03 -0.86
CA ALA A 208 13.55 5.09 -1.60
C ALA A 208 13.69 6.48 -2.22
N TYR A 209 14.75 7.19 -1.88
CA TYR A 209 14.99 8.57 -2.28
C TYR A 209 15.72 8.61 -3.63
N ILE A 210 14.95 8.62 -4.72
CA ILE A 210 15.44 8.46 -6.09
C ILE A 210 16.23 9.68 -6.55
N SER A 211 15.76 10.88 -6.21
CA SER A 211 16.43 12.12 -6.58
C SER A 211 17.43 12.55 -5.51
N ASP A 212 18.58 13.04 -5.93
CA ASP A 212 19.53 13.73 -5.07
C ASP A 212 19.02 15.15 -4.75
N PRO A 213 18.69 15.45 -3.48
CA PRO A 213 18.14 16.75 -3.09
C PRO A 213 19.14 17.92 -3.24
N THR A 214 20.41 17.62 -3.47
CA THR A 214 21.42 18.65 -3.73
C THR A 214 21.50 19.06 -5.19
N ARG A 215 20.85 18.30 -6.10
CA ARG A 215 20.93 18.46 -7.55
C ARG A 215 19.58 18.71 -8.21
N VAL A 216 18.50 18.43 -7.51
CA VAL A 216 17.12 18.52 -8.03
C VAL A 216 16.34 19.50 -7.17
N ASP A 217 15.59 20.39 -7.81
CA ASP A 217 14.69 21.30 -7.11
C ASP A 217 13.66 20.54 -6.26
N GLU A 218 13.34 21.08 -5.09
CA GLU A 218 12.45 20.44 -4.10
C GLU A 218 11.09 20.01 -4.71
N ALA A 219 10.56 20.79 -5.65
CA ALA A 219 9.30 20.49 -6.33
C ALA A 219 9.36 19.27 -7.27
N ASN A 220 10.57 18.86 -7.66
CA ASN A 220 10.82 17.77 -8.62
C ASN A 220 11.50 16.54 -7.97
N LEU A 221 11.64 16.54 -6.65
CA LEU A 221 12.19 15.38 -5.94
C LEU A 221 11.28 14.17 -6.13
N LEU A 222 11.89 13.03 -6.43
CA LEU A 222 11.20 11.75 -6.60
C LEU A 222 11.51 10.83 -5.43
N THR A 223 10.47 10.32 -4.80
CA THR A 223 10.56 9.31 -3.75
C THR A 223 9.61 8.17 -4.07
N HIS A 224 10.13 6.94 -4.14
CA HIS A 224 9.27 5.77 -4.25
C HIS A 224 8.89 5.31 -2.85
N ILE A 225 7.59 5.15 -2.61
CA ILE A 225 7.03 4.68 -1.34
C ILE A 225 6.48 3.28 -1.56
N TYR A 226 6.92 2.33 -0.74
CA TYR A 226 6.56 0.92 -0.85
C TYR A 226 5.81 0.46 0.38
N TYR A 227 4.72 -0.25 0.17
CA TYR A 227 3.95 -0.92 1.20
C TYR A 227 3.90 -2.42 0.93
N PRO A 228 4.56 -3.26 1.74
CA PRO A 228 4.37 -4.70 1.68
C PRO A 228 2.91 -5.07 1.86
N VAL A 229 2.40 -5.95 0.99
CA VAL A 229 1.01 -6.39 1.02
C VAL A 229 0.91 -7.91 0.93
N ARG A 230 -0.17 -8.49 1.44
CA ARG A 230 -0.44 -9.92 1.27
C ARG A 230 -0.98 -10.18 -0.12
N ASN A 231 -0.59 -11.33 -0.69
CA ASN A 231 -1.28 -11.87 -1.86
C ASN A 231 -2.75 -12.15 -1.50
N ARG A 232 -3.64 -11.73 -2.36
CA ARG A 232 -5.04 -12.20 -2.34
C ARG A 232 -5.14 -13.61 -2.91
#